data_2ddaaf8452b1f9364acd47aa0f9517f9
#
_entry.id   2ddaaf8452b1f9364acd47aa0f9517f9
#
_cell.length_a   1.000
_cell.length_b   1.000
_cell.length_c   1.000
_cell.angle_alpha   90.00
_cell.angle_beta   90.00
_cell.angle_gamma   90.00
#
_symmetry.space_group_name_H-M   'P 1'
#
loop_
_entity.id
_entity.type
_entity.pdbx_description
1 polymer ?
#
loop_
_entity_poly.entity_id
_entity_poly.type
_entity_poly.pdbx_seq_one_letter_code
_entity_poly.pdbx_strand_id
1 'polypeptide(L)'
;LYPSLLSDDWHSFSIQICNQVYSVPTPLSTFLEAGWTMEEEYAGRQLQGADESYESYDDISVWLTNENGQKISVSVCNTSKNAIDITQGTVGYLHVIYGNLDFSGADLQIPGGLMLGWTTKEDIAALYGRPYEAVNDRLYTYQEEGSATSYYRLGFSEEGFLEDIAIRNLPYG
;
A
#
# COMPACT_ATOMS: atom_id res chain seq x y z
N LEU A 1 0.09 -14.64 16.16
CA LEU A 1 -0.52 -15.04 14.89
C LEU A 1 -1.84 -14.31 14.67
N TYR A 2 -1.95 -13.61 13.57
CA TYR A 2 -3.16 -12.88 13.19
C TYR A 2 -3.94 -13.68 12.15
N PRO A 3 -5.18 -14.12 12.43
CA PRO A 3 -6.01 -14.74 11.41
C PRO A 3 -6.32 -13.75 10.29
N SER A 4 -6.45 -14.24 9.06
CA SER A 4 -6.81 -13.38 7.93
C SER A 4 -8.23 -12.84 8.08
N LEU A 5 -8.37 -11.53 7.96
CA LEU A 5 -9.63 -10.80 7.90
C LEU A 5 -9.98 -10.38 6.46
N LEU A 6 -9.10 -10.68 5.52
CA LEU A 6 -9.22 -10.28 4.12
C LEU A 6 -10.06 -11.27 3.32
N SER A 7 -10.80 -10.76 2.34
CA SER A 7 -11.37 -11.60 1.27
C SER A 7 -10.27 -12.11 0.35
N ASP A 8 -10.64 -12.96 -0.62
CA ASP A 8 -9.72 -13.46 -1.64
C ASP A 8 -9.60 -12.51 -2.85
N ASP A 9 -10.36 -11.43 -2.85
CA ASP A 9 -10.45 -10.51 -3.98
C ASP A 9 -9.38 -9.41 -3.91
N TRP A 10 -8.39 -9.49 -4.81
CA TRP A 10 -7.35 -8.47 -4.89
C TRP A 10 -7.87 -7.11 -5.40
N HIS A 11 -9.03 -7.04 -6.05
CA HIS A 11 -9.63 -5.77 -6.47
C HIS A 11 -10.11 -4.93 -5.27
N SER A 12 -10.05 -5.47 -4.07
CA SER A 12 -10.33 -4.70 -2.85
C SER A 12 -9.23 -3.68 -2.52
N PHE A 13 -8.03 -3.83 -3.09
CA PHE A 13 -6.84 -3.03 -2.78
C PHE A 13 -6.59 -2.91 -1.28
N SER A 14 -6.79 -4.02 -0.57
CA SER A 14 -6.66 -4.11 0.87
C SER A 14 -5.35 -4.75 1.28
N ILE A 15 -4.91 -4.40 2.49
CA ILE A 15 -3.79 -5.02 3.17
C ILE A 15 -4.16 -5.17 4.64
N GLN A 16 -3.76 -6.27 5.26
CA GLN A 16 -3.89 -6.46 6.69
C GLN A 16 -2.52 -6.28 7.34
N ILE A 17 -2.45 -5.38 8.30
CA ILE A 17 -1.27 -5.15 9.12
C ILE A 17 -1.64 -5.47 10.55
N CYS A 18 -1.04 -6.52 11.09
CA CYS A 18 -1.42 -7.12 12.36
C CYS A 18 -2.91 -7.53 12.33
N ASN A 19 -3.73 -6.97 13.17
CA ASN A 19 -5.17 -7.26 13.24
C ASN A 19 -6.05 -6.17 12.60
N GLN A 20 -5.45 -5.26 11.82
CA GLN A 20 -6.16 -4.14 11.21
C GLN A 20 -6.11 -4.23 9.69
N VAL A 21 -7.25 -4.07 9.04
CA VAL A 21 -7.37 -4.00 7.58
C VAL A 21 -7.40 -2.55 7.13
N TYR A 22 -6.60 -2.26 6.11
CA TYR A 22 -6.59 -0.97 5.42
C TYR A 22 -6.89 -1.20 3.94
N SER A 23 -7.71 -0.35 3.36
CA SER A 23 -7.95 -0.32 1.91
C SER A 23 -7.40 0.96 1.32
N VAL A 24 -6.81 0.88 0.14
CA VAL A 24 -6.28 2.05 -0.57
C VAL A 24 -7.26 2.41 -1.69
N PRO A 25 -7.71 3.67 -1.86
CA PRO A 25 -7.33 4.86 -1.08
C PRO A 25 -8.04 4.93 0.28
N THR A 26 -7.40 5.60 1.22
CA THR A 26 -8.00 5.84 2.55
C THR A 26 -7.46 7.15 3.12
N PRO A 27 -8.22 7.86 3.96
CA PRO A 27 -7.70 9.03 4.64
C PRO A 27 -6.46 8.70 5.48
N LEU A 28 -5.47 9.59 5.50
CA LEU A 28 -4.31 9.43 6.39
C LEU A 28 -4.75 9.30 7.85
N SER A 29 -5.82 10.01 8.23
CA SER A 29 -6.39 9.93 9.59
C SER A 29 -6.74 8.52 10.03
N THR A 30 -7.12 7.63 9.11
CA THR A 30 -7.38 6.20 9.41
C THR A 30 -6.16 5.53 10.02
N PHE A 31 -4.97 5.80 9.50
CA PHE A 31 -3.71 5.29 10.05
C PHE A 31 -3.38 5.96 11.38
N LEU A 32 -3.51 7.29 11.47
CA LEU A 32 -3.18 8.04 12.69
C LEU A 32 -4.08 7.63 13.86
N GLU A 33 -5.36 7.44 13.63
CA GLU A 33 -6.32 6.96 14.63
C GLU A 33 -6.05 5.51 15.06
N ALA A 34 -5.45 4.70 14.20
CA ALA A 34 -5.04 3.33 14.50
C ALA A 34 -3.68 3.25 15.23
N GLY A 35 -3.07 4.38 15.58
CA GLY A 35 -1.84 4.43 16.36
C GLY A 35 -0.55 4.60 15.55
N TRP A 36 -0.64 4.79 14.23
CA TRP A 36 0.52 5.11 13.41
C TRP A 36 0.97 6.55 13.66
N THR A 37 2.26 6.77 13.63
CA THR A 37 2.86 8.10 13.76
C THR A 37 3.66 8.46 12.52
N MET A 38 3.64 9.73 12.19
CA MET A 38 4.41 10.34 11.11
C MET A 38 5.65 11.03 11.70
N GLU A 39 6.70 11.19 10.91
CA GLU A 39 7.89 11.93 11.30
C GLU A 39 7.54 13.41 11.61
N GLU A 40 8.14 13.98 12.65
CA GLU A 40 7.83 15.35 13.12
C GLU A 40 8.09 16.43 12.06
N GLU A 41 9.02 16.18 11.13
CA GLU A 41 9.34 17.15 10.06
C GLU A 41 8.14 17.43 9.13
N TYR A 42 7.16 16.53 9.09
CA TYR A 42 5.95 16.69 8.28
C TYR A 42 4.78 17.32 9.04
N ALA A 43 4.95 17.58 10.34
CA ALA A 43 3.89 18.20 11.15
C ALA A 43 3.57 19.59 10.60
N GLY A 44 2.29 19.84 10.33
CA GLY A 44 1.83 21.12 9.77
C GLY A 44 2.16 21.33 8.29
N ARG A 45 2.68 20.32 7.59
CA ARG A 45 2.95 20.40 6.15
C ARG A 45 1.68 20.66 5.39
N GLN A 46 1.70 21.65 4.49
CA GLN A 46 0.59 21.94 3.60
C GLN A 46 0.79 21.24 2.25
N LEU A 47 -0.28 20.61 1.78
CA LEU A 47 -0.35 20.07 0.41
C LEU A 47 -1.21 21.02 -0.43
N GLN A 48 -0.67 21.43 -1.57
CA GLN A 48 -1.37 22.35 -2.47
C GLN A 48 -2.57 21.65 -3.12
N GLY A 49 -3.59 22.45 -3.44
CA GLY A 49 -4.74 21.95 -4.17
C GLY A 49 -4.41 21.61 -5.63
N ALA A 50 -5.21 20.73 -6.22
CA ALA A 50 -5.11 20.41 -7.64
C ALA A 50 -5.44 21.65 -8.48
N ASP A 51 -4.50 22.07 -9.33
CA ASP A 51 -4.73 23.12 -10.31
C ASP A 51 -5.57 22.54 -11.47
N GLU A 52 -6.53 23.31 -11.97
CA GLU A 52 -7.35 22.92 -13.12
C GLU A 52 -6.52 22.67 -14.41
N SER A 53 -5.31 23.18 -14.45
CA SER A 53 -4.37 23.00 -15.58
C SER A 53 -3.47 21.77 -15.45
N TYR A 54 -3.44 21.11 -14.28
CA TYR A 54 -2.63 19.93 -14.01
C TYR A 54 -3.51 18.80 -13.48
N GLU A 55 -3.50 17.69 -14.19
CA GLU A 55 -4.14 16.44 -13.76
C GLU A 55 -3.37 15.73 -12.62
N SER A 56 -2.41 16.41 -12.00
CA SER A 56 -1.58 15.85 -10.94
C SER A 56 -1.94 16.46 -9.59
N TYR A 57 -2.12 15.58 -8.61
CA TYR A 57 -2.27 15.96 -7.21
C TYR A 57 -0.90 16.32 -6.61
N ASP A 58 -0.89 17.29 -5.70
CA ASP A 58 0.26 17.46 -4.81
C ASP A 58 0.30 16.25 -3.88
N ASP A 59 1.41 15.55 -3.86
CA ASP A 59 1.63 14.38 -3.04
C ASP A 59 3.00 14.42 -2.37
N ILE A 60 3.12 13.71 -1.27
CA ILE A 60 4.37 13.55 -0.54
C ILE A 60 4.47 12.12 0.01
N SER A 61 5.64 11.52 -0.13
CA SER A 61 5.93 10.23 0.49
C SER A 61 6.43 10.42 1.91
N VAL A 62 5.83 9.74 2.86
CA VAL A 62 6.20 9.76 4.27
C VAL A 62 6.30 8.35 4.83
N TRP A 63 7.12 8.17 5.86
CA TRP A 63 7.14 6.97 6.66
C TRP A 63 6.14 7.06 7.79
N LEU A 64 5.36 5.98 7.97
CA LEU A 64 4.51 5.78 9.13
C LEU A 64 5.08 4.66 9.99
N THR A 65 5.08 4.85 11.30
CA THR A 65 5.57 3.89 12.28
C THR A 65 4.43 3.52 13.22
N ASN A 66 4.22 2.22 13.45
CA ASN A 66 3.23 1.74 14.41
C ASN A 66 3.83 1.57 15.82
N GLU A 67 3.00 1.13 16.76
CA GLU A 67 3.39 0.92 18.17
C GLU A 67 4.51 -0.12 18.34
N ASN A 68 4.63 -1.05 17.40
CA ASN A 68 5.66 -2.09 17.40
C ASN A 68 6.98 -1.62 16.74
N GLY A 69 7.07 -0.37 16.30
CA GLY A 69 8.22 0.16 15.58
C GLY A 69 8.31 -0.25 14.12
N GLN A 70 7.28 -0.92 13.60
CA GLN A 70 7.21 -1.34 12.20
C GLN A 70 6.86 -0.14 11.31
N LYS A 71 7.49 -0.06 10.14
CA LYS A 71 7.36 1.09 9.24
C LYS A 71 6.78 0.70 7.90
N ILE A 72 5.94 1.58 7.37
CA ILE A 72 5.46 1.55 5.99
C ILE A 72 5.72 2.89 5.33
N SER A 73 5.92 2.91 4.03
CA SER A 73 5.95 4.13 3.23
C SER A 73 4.59 4.36 2.61
N VAL A 74 4.06 5.55 2.74
CA VAL A 74 2.80 5.93 2.09
C VAL A 74 2.97 7.22 1.32
N SER A 75 2.24 7.36 0.21
CA SER A 75 2.09 8.61 -0.49
C SER A 75 0.78 9.26 -0.08
N VAL A 76 0.87 10.45 0.49
CA VAL A 76 -0.28 11.25 0.92
C VAL A 76 -0.55 12.32 -0.13
N CYS A 77 -1.74 12.33 -0.69
CA CYS A 77 -2.11 13.27 -1.74
C CYS A 77 -3.29 14.16 -1.32
N ASN A 78 -3.30 15.37 -1.91
CA ASN A 78 -4.42 16.28 -1.80
C ASN A 78 -5.30 16.15 -3.04
N THR A 79 -6.48 15.55 -2.90
CA THR A 79 -7.44 15.36 -3.98
C THR A 79 -8.45 16.51 -4.11
N SER A 80 -8.27 17.57 -3.31
CA SER A 80 -9.12 18.75 -3.31
C SER A 80 -8.53 19.90 -4.13
N LYS A 81 -9.35 20.92 -4.37
CA LYS A 81 -8.91 22.16 -5.07
C LYS A 81 -8.20 23.15 -4.16
N ASN A 82 -8.32 22.98 -2.86
CA ASN A 82 -7.75 23.90 -1.86
C ASN A 82 -6.53 23.27 -1.19
N ALA A 83 -5.60 24.10 -0.72
CA ALA A 83 -4.53 23.64 0.14
C ALA A 83 -5.10 23.04 1.44
N ILE A 84 -4.52 21.93 1.89
CA ILE A 84 -4.91 21.22 3.11
C ILE A 84 -3.69 20.92 3.96
N ASP A 85 -3.89 20.70 5.25
CA ASP A 85 -2.88 20.09 6.10
C ASP A 85 -2.68 18.63 5.70
N ILE A 86 -1.45 18.13 5.78
CA ILE A 86 -1.13 16.74 5.40
C ILE A 86 -2.01 15.71 6.13
N THR A 87 -2.41 15.99 7.37
CA THR A 87 -3.29 15.09 8.15
C THR A 87 -4.69 14.94 7.56
N GLN A 88 -5.09 15.84 6.67
CA GLN A 88 -6.35 15.81 5.93
C GLN A 88 -6.22 15.13 4.56
N GLY A 89 -5.02 14.69 4.21
CA GLY A 89 -4.74 14.06 2.93
C GLY A 89 -5.24 12.63 2.82
N THR A 90 -5.11 12.10 1.62
CA THR A 90 -5.53 10.75 1.25
C THR A 90 -4.32 9.89 0.91
N VAL A 91 -4.24 8.70 1.49
CA VAL A 91 -3.23 7.71 1.12
C VAL A 91 -3.70 6.99 -0.15
N GLY A 92 -3.01 7.23 -1.24
CA GLY A 92 -3.28 6.60 -2.55
C GLY A 92 -2.23 5.56 -2.95
N TYR A 93 -1.17 5.43 -2.17
CA TYR A 93 -0.08 4.48 -2.39
C TYR A 93 0.51 4.03 -1.05
N LEU A 94 0.79 2.73 -0.96
CA LEU A 94 1.40 2.12 0.22
C LEU A 94 2.47 1.13 -0.25
N HIS A 95 3.63 1.17 0.39
CA HIS A 95 4.75 0.30 0.06
C HIS A 95 5.38 -0.31 1.31
N VAL A 96 5.58 -1.63 1.27
CA VAL A 96 6.20 -2.40 2.34
C VAL A 96 7.30 -3.29 1.76
N ILE A 97 8.51 -3.18 2.31
CA ILE A 97 9.68 -3.98 1.91
C ILE A 97 10.04 -4.95 3.05
N TYR A 98 10.09 -6.24 2.74
CA TYR A 98 10.54 -7.26 3.68
C TYR A 98 12.01 -7.06 4.08
N GLY A 99 12.34 -7.32 5.31
CA GLY A 99 13.71 -7.25 5.83
C GLY A 99 14.16 -5.90 6.34
N ASN A 100 13.49 -4.81 5.93
CA ASN A 100 13.82 -3.46 6.39
C ASN A 100 12.91 -2.96 7.52
N LEU A 101 11.83 -3.68 7.85
CA LEU A 101 10.68 -3.11 8.53
C LEU A 101 10.13 -3.96 9.68
N ASP A 102 10.86 -4.95 10.15
CA ASP A 102 10.53 -5.81 11.30
C ASP A 102 9.15 -6.52 11.21
N PHE A 103 8.60 -6.67 10.03
CA PHE A 103 7.42 -7.50 9.81
C PHE A 103 7.80 -8.97 9.69
N SER A 104 7.01 -9.85 10.26
CA SER A 104 7.17 -11.29 10.14
C SER A 104 5.86 -11.97 9.77
N GLY A 105 5.89 -12.78 8.72
CA GLY A 105 4.78 -13.69 8.37
C GLY A 105 3.40 -13.03 8.42
N ALA A 106 2.58 -13.48 9.36
CA ALA A 106 1.19 -13.05 9.51
C ALA A 106 0.99 -11.60 9.97
N ASP A 107 2.07 -10.87 10.31
CA ASP A 107 1.96 -9.44 10.62
C ASP A 107 1.55 -8.61 9.38
N LEU A 108 1.81 -9.15 8.20
CA LEU A 108 1.46 -8.49 6.95
C LEU A 108 0.85 -9.50 5.97
N GLN A 109 -0.38 -9.24 5.57
CA GLN A 109 -1.14 -10.11 4.67
C GLN A 109 -1.81 -9.30 3.57
N ILE A 110 -1.90 -9.90 2.38
CA ILE A 110 -2.69 -9.40 1.24
C ILE A 110 -3.89 -10.33 1.01
N PRO A 111 -4.87 -9.94 0.17
CA PRO A 111 -6.07 -10.73 -0.07
C PRO A 111 -5.81 -12.22 -0.28
N GLY A 112 -6.65 -13.05 0.36
CA GLY A 112 -6.47 -14.50 0.43
C GLY A 112 -5.58 -14.97 1.58
N GLY A 113 -5.17 -14.06 2.47
CA GLY A 113 -4.29 -14.39 3.60
C GLY A 113 -2.85 -14.70 3.18
N LEU A 114 -2.43 -14.20 2.02
CA LEU A 114 -1.07 -14.38 1.53
C LEU A 114 -0.10 -13.51 2.32
N MET A 115 1.02 -14.07 2.74
CA MET A 115 1.91 -13.48 3.75
C MET A 115 3.27 -13.11 3.17
N LEU A 116 3.75 -11.93 3.59
CA LEU A 116 5.11 -11.49 3.31
C LEU A 116 6.13 -12.48 3.86
N GLY A 117 7.10 -12.86 3.04
CA GLY A 117 8.20 -13.76 3.40
C GLY A 117 7.86 -15.26 3.39
N TRP A 118 6.59 -15.63 3.19
CA TRP A 118 6.13 -17.03 3.24
C TRP A 118 5.45 -17.48 1.95
N THR A 119 4.65 -16.60 1.35
CA THR A 119 3.90 -16.90 0.13
C THR A 119 4.82 -16.91 -1.07
N THR A 120 4.68 -17.92 -1.93
CA THR A 120 5.44 -18.01 -3.16
C THR A 120 4.71 -17.31 -4.31
N LYS A 121 5.45 -16.99 -5.38
CA LYS A 121 4.86 -16.43 -6.60
C LYS A 121 3.85 -17.39 -7.23
N GLU A 122 4.05 -18.70 -7.10
CA GLU A 122 3.14 -19.74 -7.56
C GLU A 122 1.82 -19.71 -6.79
N ASP A 123 1.88 -19.52 -5.46
CA ASP A 123 0.68 -19.38 -4.63
C ASP A 123 -0.15 -18.15 -5.04
N ILE A 124 0.53 -17.04 -5.32
CA ILE A 124 -0.12 -15.81 -5.77
C ILE A 124 -0.80 -16.02 -7.13
N ALA A 125 -0.09 -16.61 -8.09
CA ALA A 125 -0.66 -16.88 -9.41
C ALA A 125 -1.82 -17.89 -9.34
N ALA A 126 -1.77 -18.86 -8.43
CA ALA A 126 -2.86 -19.80 -8.22
C ALA A 126 -4.14 -19.13 -7.71
N LEU A 127 -4.01 -18.10 -6.85
CA LEU A 127 -5.15 -17.39 -6.29
C LEU A 127 -5.62 -16.21 -7.16
N TYR A 128 -4.68 -15.36 -7.62
CA TYR A 128 -5.00 -14.13 -8.35
C TYR A 128 -5.09 -14.34 -9.86
N GLY A 129 -4.60 -15.47 -10.35
CA GLY A 129 -4.50 -15.73 -11.78
C GLY A 129 -3.21 -15.17 -12.38
N ARG A 130 -3.20 -15.08 -13.71
CA ARG A 130 -2.06 -14.56 -14.45
C ARG A 130 -1.86 -13.07 -14.15
N PRO A 131 -0.64 -12.63 -13.81
CA PRO A 131 -0.37 -11.20 -13.64
C PRO A 131 -0.54 -10.45 -14.98
N TYR A 132 -0.92 -9.19 -14.88
CA TYR A 132 -0.95 -8.27 -16.03
C TYR A 132 0.44 -8.13 -16.64
N GLU A 133 1.46 -8.00 -15.80
CA GLU A 133 2.86 -7.91 -16.19
C GLU A 133 3.72 -8.74 -15.25
N ALA A 134 4.70 -9.45 -15.79
CA ALA A 134 5.73 -10.14 -15.03
C ALA A 134 7.11 -9.74 -15.58
N VAL A 135 7.99 -9.23 -14.70
CA VAL A 135 9.33 -8.80 -15.06
C VAL A 135 10.36 -9.73 -14.41
N ASN A 136 11.10 -10.45 -15.23
CA ASN A 136 12.21 -11.33 -14.79
C ASN A 136 11.83 -12.32 -13.68
N ASP A 137 10.60 -12.79 -13.63
CA ASP A 137 10.06 -13.64 -12.57
C ASP A 137 10.23 -13.08 -11.13
N ARG A 138 10.61 -11.81 -11.02
CA ARG A 138 10.89 -11.15 -9.75
C ARG A 138 9.88 -10.08 -9.38
N LEU A 139 9.04 -9.66 -10.33
CA LEU A 139 8.05 -8.61 -10.12
C LEU A 139 6.76 -8.95 -10.88
N TYR A 140 5.67 -9.10 -10.13
CA TYR A 140 4.33 -9.29 -10.70
C TYR A 140 3.49 -8.05 -10.46
N THR A 141 2.80 -7.59 -11.51
CA THR A 141 1.82 -6.52 -11.41
C THR A 141 0.43 -7.09 -11.67
N TYR A 142 -0.48 -6.85 -10.74
CA TYR A 142 -1.91 -7.15 -10.86
C TYR A 142 -2.67 -5.84 -10.99
N GLN A 143 -3.21 -5.59 -12.16
CA GLN A 143 -4.03 -4.41 -12.47
C GLN A 143 -5.08 -4.77 -13.50
N GLU A 144 -6.16 -4.01 -13.53
CA GLU A 144 -7.15 -4.12 -14.59
C GLU A 144 -6.60 -3.52 -15.89
N GLU A 145 -7.00 -4.09 -17.02
CA GLU A 145 -6.62 -3.59 -18.33
C GLU A 145 -7.05 -2.12 -18.49
N GLY A 146 -6.11 -1.27 -18.90
CA GLY A 146 -6.35 0.16 -19.06
C GLY A 146 -6.23 1.00 -17.78
N SER A 147 -5.98 0.39 -16.61
CA SER A 147 -5.77 1.11 -15.36
C SER A 147 -4.30 1.20 -14.99
N ALA A 148 -3.69 2.37 -15.19
CA ALA A 148 -2.30 2.62 -14.77
C ALA A 148 -2.19 3.11 -13.31
N THR A 149 -3.31 3.38 -12.65
CA THR A 149 -3.35 4.03 -11.32
C THR A 149 -3.85 3.12 -10.20
N SER A 150 -4.25 1.89 -10.53
CA SER A 150 -4.79 0.92 -9.57
C SER A 150 -4.14 -0.44 -9.78
N TYR A 151 -3.23 -0.81 -8.87
CA TYR A 151 -2.49 -2.06 -8.98
C TYR A 151 -1.94 -2.56 -7.65
N TYR A 152 -1.68 -3.88 -7.59
CA TYR A 152 -0.68 -4.48 -6.71
C TYR A 152 0.59 -4.72 -7.53
N ARG A 153 1.72 -4.33 -6.96
CA ARG A 153 3.03 -4.71 -7.47
C ARG A 153 3.76 -5.52 -6.42
N LEU A 154 4.07 -6.76 -6.74
CA LEU A 154 4.56 -7.76 -5.82
C LEU A 154 5.96 -8.19 -6.25
N GLY A 155 6.94 -7.98 -5.38
CA GLY A 155 8.33 -8.37 -5.59
C GLY A 155 8.67 -9.68 -4.89
N PHE A 156 9.55 -10.48 -5.49
CA PHE A 156 9.93 -11.80 -4.99
C PHE A 156 11.43 -11.91 -4.77
N SER A 157 11.82 -12.67 -3.74
CA SER A 157 13.19 -13.04 -3.49
C SER A 157 13.73 -13.97 -4.61
N GLU A 158 15.02 -14.25 -4.58
CA GLU A 158 15.63 -15.22 -5.52
C GLU A 158 15.00 -16.61 -5.41
N GLU A 159 14.57 -16.98 -4.19
CA GLU A 159 13.89 -18.25 -3.94
C GLU A 159 12.39 -18.20 -4.32
N GLY A 160 11.87 -17.06 -4.73
CA GLY A 160 10.49 -16.90 -5.19
C GLY A 160 9.47 -16.61 -4.08
N PHE A 161 9.91 -16.16 -2.91
CA PHE A 161 9.02 -15.73 -1.82
C PHE A 161 8.66 -14.24 -1.93
N LEU A 162 7.44 -13.91 -1.57
CA LEU A 162 6.97 -12.53 -1.53
C LEU A 162 7.80 -11.71 -0.54
N GLU A 163 8.47 -10.66 -1.01
CA GLU A 163 9.32 -9.80 -0.19
C GLU A 163 9.02 -8.31 -0.31
N ASP A 164 8.23 -7.92 -1.30
CA ASP A 164 7.91 -6.51 -1.57
C ASP A 164 6.45 -6.38 -1.96
N ILE A 165 5.74 -5.43 -1.37
CA ILE A 165 4.33 -5.17 -1.66
C ILE A 165 4.15 -3.68 -1.87
N ALA A 166 3.69 -3.29 -3.06
CA ALA A 166 3.22 -1.95 -3.34
C ALA A 166 1.76 -2.02 -3.78
N ILE A 167 0.93 -1.17 -3.18
CA ILE A 167 -0.49 -1.03 -3.52
C ILE A 167 -0.73 0.41 -3.92
N ARG A 168 -1.22 0.61 -5.12
CA ARG A 168 -1.65 1.91 -5.60
C ARG A 168 -3.10 1.85 -6.00
N ASN A 169 -3.89 2.77 -5.52
CA ASN A 169 -5.25 3.00 -5.97
C ASN A 169 -5.59 4.46 -5.72
N LEU A 170 -5.43 5.27 -6.76
CA LEU A 170 -5.74 6.69 -6.69
C LEU A 170 -7.20 6.91 -7.06
N PRO A 171 -7.90 7.84 -6.38
CA PRO A 171 -9.33 8.08 -6.62
C PRO A 171 -9.65 8.63 -8.02
N TYR A 172 -8.62 8.99 -8.79
CA TYR A 172 -8.76 9.46 -10.16
C TYR A 172 -7.69 8.79 -11.02
N GLY A 173 -8.13 8.04 -11.94
CA GLY A 173 -7.34 7.43 -13.01
C GLY A 173 -7.47 8.23 -14.28
#